data_a52cd74e6a8b3f3994c8906ae29a7222
#
_entry.id   a52cd74e6a8b3f3994c8906ae29a7222
#
_cell.length_a   1.000
_cell.length_b   1.000
_cell.length_c   1.000
_cell.angle_alpha   90.00
_cell.angle_beta   90.00
_cell.angle_gamma   90.00
#
_symmetry.space_group_name_H-M   'P 1'
#
loop_
_entity.id
_entity.type
_entity.pdbx_description
1 polymer ?
#
loop_
_entity_poly.entity_id
_entity_poly.type
_entity_poly.pdbx_seq_one_letter_code
_entity_poly.pdbx_strand_id
1 'polypeptide(L)'
;MTEIKSAALELGTERIRKLLVQYAVPAIIAMTASSLYNMVDSIFIGHGVGPLAISGLALTFPLMNLAAAFGSLVGVGAATLISMRLGQRDYETAQRVLGNVLVLNLIIGIAFGLAALLFLDPILYFFGASEATIGYAREYMTVILLGNVVTHMYLGLNSVLRASGHPRKSMYATINTVVINTILDPLFIFGFGWGIRGAAIATVLAQVISLVWQLRILSNKQELLHFRRGIYRLRKKIVRDMLAIGMSPFLMNLAACFIVILINKGLKEYGGDLMIGAYGIVNRLAFFFVMIVLGVNQGMQPIAGYNFGAKQYDRVMHVLRLTMIGATCVTTAGFLLGEFMPRLAVGMFTSDEELIRLAVEGMRIVFFCFPIIGFQMVATNFFMSVGMAGKAIFLSLSRQLLFLMPGLIFLPHIFDVCTEWNGSWGVWCSMPLSDFLASLVAFFMLTYQLRKFRAIGAENAAKEG
;
A
#
# COMPACT_ATOMS: atom_id res chain seq x y z
N MET A 1 5.80 18.85 36.88
CA MET A 1 5.36 18.31 35.58
C MET A 1 6.51 17.51 35.02
N THR A 2 6.52 16.22 35.24
CA THR A 2 7.49 15.30 34.62
C THR A 2 7.34 15.42 33.12
N GLU A 3 8.38 15.84 32.42
CA GLU A 3 8.42 15.83 30.95
C GLU A 3 8.06 14.43 30.47
N ILE A 4 6.86 14.29 29.90
CA ILE A 4 6.48 13.10 29.17
C ILE A 4 7.39 13.12 27.94
N LYS A 5 8.52 12.42 27.99
CA LYS A 5 9.33 12.09 26.82
C LYS A 5 8.52 11.12 25.97
N SER A 6 7.52 11.62 25.27
CA SER A 6 6.76 10.83 24.32
C SER A 6 7.62 10.64 23.06
N ALA A 7 7.77 9.39 22.61
CA ALA A 7 8.45 9.06 21.37
C ALA A 7 7.92 9.86 20.16
N ALA A 8 6.66 10.30 20.22
CA ALA A 8 6.06 11.18 19.22
C ALA A 8 6.70 12.57 19.16
N LEU A 9 7.20 13.10 20.28
CA LEU A 9 7.83 14.45 20.33
C LEU A 9 9.26 14.44 19.75
N GLU A 10 9.92 13.28 19.73
CA GLU A 10 11.23 13.13 19.10
C GLU A 10 11.20 13.41 17.58
N LEU A 11 10.03 13.27 16.94
CA LEU A 11 9.84 13.59 15.52
C LEU A 11 10.22 15.03 15.16
N GLY A 12 10.09 15.97 16.11
CA GLY A 12 10.43 17.38 15.91
C GLY A 12 11.86 17.75 16.29
N THR A 13 12.58 16.93 17.06
CA THR A 13 13.87 17.29 17.68
C THR A 13 15.04 16.44 17.23
N GLU A 14 14.84 15.13 17.06
CA GLU A 14 15.89 14.19 16.66
C GLU A 14 16.39 14.43 15.23
N ARG A 15 17.61 13.94 14.92
CA ARG A 15 18.21 14.04 13.59
C ARG A 15 17.38 13.30 12.55
N ILE A 16 17.04 13.95 11.43
CA ILE A 16 16.17 13.41 10.39
C ILE A 16 16.67 12.05 9.84
N ARG A 17 17.98 11.88 9.62
CA ARG A 17 18.55 10.60 9.16
C ARG A 17 18.25 9.46 10.14
N LYS A 18 18.44 9.70 11.44
CA LYS A 18 18.17 8.71 12.51
C LYS A 18 16.70 8.36 12.53
N LEU A 19 15.81 9.37 12.49
CA LEU A 19 14.37 9.18 12.46
C LEU A 19 13.93 8.37 11.23
N LEU A 20 14.42 8.75 10.04
CA LEU A 20 14.02 8.06 8.81
C LEU A 20 14.41 6.57 8.87
N VAL A 21 15.60 6.25 9.32
CA VAL A 21 16.03 4.84 9.50
C VAL A 21 15.18 4.13 10.55
N GLN A 22 14.92 4.80 11.69
CA GLN A 22 14.12 4.24 12.79
C GLN A 22 12.68 3.93 12.39
N TYR A 23 12.11 4.66 11.42
CA TYR A 23 10.74 4.47 10.94
C TYR A 23 10.67 3.65 9.65
N ALA A 24 11.60 3.87 8.71
CA ALA A 24 11.59 3.18 7.42
C ALA A 24 12.00 1.71 7.53
N VAL A 25 13.05 1.38 8.30
CA VAL A 25 13.49 -0.01 8.43
C VAL A 25 12.41 -0.93 8.99
N PRO A 26 11.72 -0.61 10.11
CA PRO A 26 10.59 -1.40 10.56
C PRO A 26 9.46 -1.51 9.53
N ALA A 27 9.17 -0.43 8.81
CA ALA A 27 8.12 -0.44 7.79
C ALA A 27 8.49 -1.32 6.59
N ILE A 28 9.75 -1.28 6.12
CA ILE A 28 10.27 -2.15 5.05
C ILE A 28 10.17 -3.61 5.48
N ILE A 29 10.62 -3.95 6.68
CA ILE A 29 10.54 -5.32 7.21
C ILE A 29 9.08 -5.79 7.25
N ALA A 30 8.15 -4.95 7.75
CA ALA A 30 6.74 -5.28 7.81
C ALA A 30 6.12 -5.50 6.41
N MET A 31 6.44 -4.64 5.43
CA MET A 31 5.94 -4.75 4.05
C MET A 31 6.48 -6.01 3.36
N THR A 32 7.78 -6.29 3.51
CA THR A 32 8.42 -7.48 2.95
C THR A 32 7.84 -8.75 3.59
N ALA A 33 7.69 -8.78 4.90
CA ALA A 33 7.09 -9.91 5.62
C ALA A 33 5.65 -10.18 5.16
N SER A 34 4.83 -9.13 4.99
CA SER A 34 3.46 -9.26 4.48
C SER A 34 3.42 -9.79 3.05
N SER A 35 4.37 -9.40 2.20
CA SER A 35 4.47 -9.92 0.83
C SER A 35 4.84 -11.41 0.79
N LEU A 36 5.82 -11.81 1.60
CA LEU A 36 6.22 -13.21 1.72
C LEU A 36 5.11 -14.09 2.29
N TYR A 37 4.37 -13.57 3.26
CA TYR A 37 3.23 -14.26 3.85
C TYR A 37 2.17 -14.63 2.81
N ASN A 38 1.74 -13.71 1.96
CA ASN A 38 0.76 -14.00 0.91
C ASN A 38 1.22 -15.14 -0.03
N MET A 39 2.53 -15.25 -0.24
CA MET A 39 3.12 -16.33 -1.02
C MET A 39 3.06 -17.67 -0.27
N VAL A 40 3.40 -17.68 1.01
CA VAL A 40 3.37 -18.87 1.86
C VAL A 40 1.95 -19.42 2.04
N ASP A 41 0.97 -18.54 2.30
CA ASP A 41 -0.45 -18.90 2.38
C ASP A 41 -0.96 -19.58 1.10
N SER A 42 -0.61 -19.02 -0.06
CA SER A 42 -0.94 -19.64 -1.36
C SER A 42 -0.29 -21.02 -1.54
N ILE A 43 0.93 -21.25 -1.04
CA ILE A 43 1.61 -22.54 -1.08
C ILE A 43 0.87 -23.57 -0.22
N PHE A 44 0.47 -23.21 1.00
CA PHE A 44 -0.27 -24.11 1.88
C PHE A 44 -1.65 -24.49 1.30
N ILE A 45 -2.38 -23.53 0.75
CA ILE A 45 -3.67 -23.79 0.09
C ILE A 45 -3.46 -24.71 -1.12
N GLY A 46 -2.43 -24.46 -1.93
CA GLY A 46 -2.14 -25.27 -3.11
C GLY A 46 -1.86 -26.73 -2.80
N HIS A 47 -1.03 -26.99 -1.79
CA HIS A 47 -0.67 -28.35 -1.37
C HIS A 47 -1.77 -29.03 -0.55
N GLY A 48 -2.52 -28.28 0.24
CA GLY A 48 -3.51 -28.83 1.16
C GLY A 48 -4.90 -29.02 0.57
N VAL A 49 -5.28 -28.21 -0.41
CA VAL A 49 -6.65 -28.23 -0.96
C VAL A 49 -6.64 -28.54 -2.46
N GLY A 50 -5.63 -28.09 -3.20
CA GLY A 50 -5.45 -28.41 -4.60
C GLY A 50 -5.51 -27.20 -5.54
N PRO A 51 -5.29 -27.43 -6.86
CA PRO A 51 -5.13 -26.35 -7.85
C PRO A 51 -6.40 -25.51 -8.05
N LEU A 52 -7.60 -26.11 -7.95
CA LEU A 52 -8.85 -25.37 -8.06
C LEU A 52 -9.05 -24.39 -6.90
N ALA A 53 -8.53 -24.71 -5.71
CA ALA A 53 -8.57 -23.80 -4.57
C ALA A 53 -7.64 -22.59 -4.76
N ILE A 54 -6.46 -22.78 -5.38
CA ILE A 54 -5.59 -21.66 -5.77
C ILE A 54 -6.28 -20.75 -6.77
N SER A 55 -6.95 -21.33 -7.77
CA SER A 55 -7.73 -20.57 -8.75
C SER A 55 -8.87 -19.81 -8.07
N GLY A 56 -9.58 -20.45 -7.15
CA GLY A 56 -10.61 -19.81 -6.33
C GLY A 56 -10.05 -18.66 -5.49
N LEU A 57 -8.90 -18.85 -4.84
CA LEU A 57 -8.21 -17.80 -4.08
C LEU A 57 -7.81 -16.63 -4.97
N ALA A 58 -7.27 -16.89 -6.16
CA ALA A 58 -6.86 -15.83 -7.10
C ALA A 58 -8.03 -14.91 -7.48
N LEU A 59 -9.23 -15.45 -7.62
CA LEU A 59 -10.46 -14.69 -7.91
C LEU A 59 -10.91 -13.79 -6.76
N THR A 60 -10.45 -14.07 -5.54
CA THR A 60 -10.78 -13.25 -4.36
C THR A 60 -9.88 -12.01 -4.21
N PHE A 61 -8.69 -11.98 -4.83
CA PHE A 61 -7.73 -10.90 -4.68
C PHE A 61 -8.30 -9.49 -4.96
N PRO A 62 -9.09 -9.25 -6.02
CA PRO A 62 -9.64 -7.92 -6.25
C PRO A 62 -10.54 -7.45 -5.10
N LEU A 63 -11.37 -8.34 -4.56
CA LEU A 63 -12.26 -8.03 -3.45
C LEU A 63 -11.49 -7.83 -2.14
N MET A 64 -10.44 -8.62 -1.90
CA MET A 64 -9.54 -8.43 -0.75
C MET A 64 -8.78 -7.10 -0.84
N ASN A 65 -8.29 -6.74 -2.02
CA ASN A 65 -7.64 -5.45 -2.24
C ASN A 65 -8.59 -4.27 -2.02
N LEU A 66 -9.84 -4.41 -2.44
CA LEU A 66 -10.88 -3.41 -2.19
C LEU A 66 -11.17 -3.28 -0.69
N ALA A 67 -11.29 -4.39 0.04
CA ALA A 67 -11.44 -4.39 1.49
C ALA A 67 -10.25 -3.68 2.19
N ALA A 68 -9.02 -4.02 1.80
CA ALA A 68 -7.81 -3.39 2.31
C ALA A 68 -7.75 -1.89 1.97
N ALA A 69 -8.25 -1.49 0.80
CA ALA A 69 -8.33 -0.09 0.39
C ALA A 69 -9.24 0.73 1.32
N PHE A 70 -10.39 0.18 1.76
CA PHE A 70 -11.26 0.83 2.75
C PHE A 70 -10.60 0.95 4.12
N GLY A 71 -9.87 -0.08 4.57
CA GLY A 71 -9.06 -0.02 5.80
C GLY A 71 -7.97 1.07 5.72
N SER A 72 -7.30 1.18 4.57
CA SER A 72 -6.28 2.19 4.31
C SER A 72 -6.85 3.61 4.21
N LEU A 73 -8.07 3.76 3.69
CA LEU A 73 -8.78 5.04 3.62
C LEU A 73 -8.84 5.71 5.00
N VAL A 74 -9.24 4.95 6.02
CA VAL A 74 -9.32 5.46 7.40
C VAL A 74 -7.93 5.53 8.04
N GLY A 75 -7.14 4.46 7.92
CA GLY A 75 -5.86 4.33 8.64
C GLY A 75 -4.81 5.34 8.20
N VAL A 76 -4.61 5.50 6.89
CA VAL A 76 -3.61 6.44 6.34
C VAL A 76 -4.04 7.89 6.58
N GLY A 77 -5.33 8.19 6.40
CA GLY A 77 -5.87 9.52 6.68
C GLY A 77 -5.70 9.91 8.15
N ALA A 78 -5.99 8.99 9.05
CA ALA A 78 -5.81 9.20 10.49
C ALA A 78 -4.34 9.37 10.88
N ALA A 79 -3.45 8.53 10.36
CA ALA A 79 -2.01 8.61 10.65
C ALA A 79 -1.43 9.96 10.27
N THR A 80 -1.76 10.46 9.08
CA THR A 80 -1.34 11.79 8.63
C THR A 80 -1.92 12.90 9.53
N LEU A 81 -3.21 12.85 9.81
CA LEU A 81 -3.88 13.87 10.62
C LEU A 81 -3.32 13.87 12.06
N ILE A 82 -3.11 12.71 12.67
CA ILE A 82 -2.47 12.58 14.01
C ILE A 82 -1.09 13.22 13.98
N SER A 83 -0.23 12.85 13.03
CA SER A 83 1.13 13.37 12.94
C SER A 83 1.15 14.90 12.84
N MET A 84 0.30 15.47 11.99
CA MET A 84 0.17 16.92 11.84
C MET A 84 -0.32 17.60 13.12
N ARG A 85 -1.33 17.04 13.81
CA ARG A 85 -1.88 17.60 15.06
C ARG A 85 -0.88 17.51 16.20
N LEU A 86 -0.10 16.43 16.29
CA LEU A 86 0.98 16.32 17.25
C LEU A 86 2.06 17.40 17.03
N GLY A 87 2.42 17.66 15.77
CA GLY A 87 3.33 18.76 15.42
C GLY A 87 2.78 20.15 15.77
N GLN A 88 1.47 20.35 15.64
CA GLN A 88 0.76 21.57 16.07
C GLN A 88 0.59 21.68 17.59
N ARG A 89 1.00 20.66 18.36
CA ARG A 89 0.73 20.50 19.80
C ARG A 89 -0.76 20.43 20.15
N ASP A 90 -1.63 20.11 19.18
CA ASP A 90 -3.07 19.90 19.36
C ASP A 90 -3.32 18.44 19.75
N TYR A 91 -2.92 18.08 20.95
CA TYR A 91 -3.02 16.72 21.49
C TYR A 91 -4.48 16.26 21.64
N GLU A 92 -5.39 17.20 21.90
CA GLU A 92 -6.80 16.87 22.06
C GLU A 92 -7.42 16.41 20.75
N THR A 93 -7.16 17.11 19.65
CA THR A 93 -7.63 16.68 18.33
C THR A 93 -6.97 15.38 17.91
N ALA A 94 -5.66 15.21 18.13
CA ALA A 94 -4.98 13.94 17.84
C ALA A 94 -5.60 12.77 18.62
N GLN A 95 -5.94 12.97 19.88
CA GLN A 95 -6.63 12.00 20.72
C GLN A 95 -8.03 11.66 20.20
N ARG A 96 -8.78 12.64 19.71
CA ARG A 96 -10.11 12.44 19.09
C ARG A 96 -10.03 11.70 17.77
N VAL A 97 -8.98 11.93 16.97
CA VAL A 97 -8.73 11.16 15.73
C VAL A 97 -8.58 9.69 16.06
N LEU A 98 -7.84 9.30 17.10
CA LEU A 98 -7.72 7.90 17.54
C LEU A 98 -9.09 7.25 17.80
N GLY A 99 -9.99 7.94 18.52
CA GLY A 99 -11.34 7.42 18.78
C GLY A 99 -12.20 7.32 17.52
N ASN A 100 -12.09 8.32 16.62
CA ASN A 100 -12.82 8.35 15.36
C ASN A 100 -12.36 7.23 14.40
N VAL A 101 -11.07 6.83 14.43
CA VAL A 101 -10.56 5.68 13.66
C VAL A 101 -11.30 4.41 14.00
N LEU A 102 -11.48 4.13 15.30
CA LEU A 102 -12.21 2.92 15.75
C LEU A 102 -13.65 2.92 15.25
N VAL A 103 -14.36 4.03 15.46
CA VAL A 103 -15.76 4.12 15.07
C VAL A 103 -15.93 4.05 13.56
N LEU A 104 -15.09 4.75 12.78
CA LEU A 104 -15.17 4.71 11.32
C LEU A 104 -14.81 3.33 10.77
N ASN A 105 -13.75 2.68 11.28
CA ASN A 105 -13.40 1.32 10.85
C ASN A 105 -14.49 0.32 11.19
N LEU A 106 -15.18 0.49 12.32
CA LEU A 106 -16.34 -0.33 12.67
C LEU A 106 -17.48 -0.13 11.67
N ILE A 107 -17.87 1.12 11.41
CA ILE A 107 -18.99 1.45 10.50
C ILE A 107 -18.66 0.99 9.08
N ILE A 108 -17.51 1.36 8.54
CA ILE A 108 -17.11 1.04 7.17
C ILE A 108 -16.90 -0.48 7.04
N GLY A 109 -16.28 -1.11 8.05
CA GLY A 109 -16.04 -2.56 8.06
C GLY A 109 -17.34 -3.36 8.04
N ILE A 110 -18.33 -2.97 8.84
CA ILE A 110 -19.66 -3.59 8.83
C ILE A 110 -20.38 -3.31 7.52
N ALA A 111 -20.45 -2.05 7.08
CA ALA A 111 -21.18 -1.67 5.88
C ALA A 111 -20.60 -2.36 4.62
N PHE A 112 -19.28 -2.35 4.44
CA PHE A 112 -18.63 -3.02 3.34
C PHE A 112 -18.78 -4.56 3.45
N GLY A 113 -18.54 -5.13 4.64
CA GLY A 113 -18.66 -6.57 4.86
C GLY A 113 -20.06 -7.09 4.56
N LEU A 114 -21.11 -6.41 5.04
CA LEU A 114 -22.49 -6.78 4.74
C LEU A 114 -22.84 -6.63 3.26
N ALA A 115 -22.46 -5.49 2.64
CA ALA A 115 -22.71 -5.28 1.22
C ALA A 115 -22.01 -6.33 0.36
N ALA A 116 -20.74 -6.62 0.65
CA ALA A 116 -19.97 -7.62 -0.09
C ALA A 116 -20.51 -9.06 0.13
N LEU A 117 -20.99 -9.40 1.33
CA LEU A 117 -21.61 -10.70 1.60
C LEU A 117 -22.94 -10.86 0.86
N LEU A 118 -23.78 -9.82 0.82
CA LEU A 118 -25.07 -9.85 0.12
C LEU A 118 -24.91 -10.06 -1.39
N PHE A 119 -23.85 -9.53 -1.99
CA PHE A 119 -23.58 -9.61 -3.41
C PHE A 119 -22.36 -10.49 -3.75
N LEU A 120 -21.96 -11.41 -2.86
CA LEU A 120 -20.72 -12.17 -2.98
C LEU A 120 -20.65 -12.99 -4.27
N ASP A 121 -21.68 -13.77 -4.57
CA ASP A 121 -21.69 -14.61 -5.77
C ASP A 121 -21.68 -13.79 -7.06
N PRO A 122 -22.54 -12.77 -7.26
CA PRO A 122 -22.42 -11.87 -8.41
C PRO A 122 -21.04 -11.23 -8.56
N ILE A 123 -20.40 -10.81 -7.46
CA ILE A 123 -19.06 -10.21 -7.47
C ILE A 123 -18.01 -11.25 -7.92
N LEU A 124 -18.06 -12.47 -7.38
CA LEU A 124 -17.11 -13.52 -7.74
C LEU A 124 -17.28 -13.96 -9.20
N TYR A 125 -18.50 -14.08 -9.70
CA TYR A 125 -18.75 -14.35 -11.12
C TYR A 125 -18.27 -13.20 -12.01
N PHE A 126 -18.44 -11.95 -11.60
CA PHE A 126 -17.89 -10.80 -12.31
C PHE A 126 -16.36 -10.83 -12.42
N PHE A 127 -15.68 -11.36 -11.41
CA PHE A 127 -14.23 -11.58 -11.43
C PHE A 127 -13.79 -12.86 -12.16
N GLY A 128 -14.73 -13.60 -12.73
CA GLY A 128 -14.43 -14.75 -13.58
C GLY A 128 -14.52 -16.11 -12.89
N ALA A 129 -15.24 -16.21 -11.76
CA ALA A 129 -15.51 -17.50 -11.14
C ALA A 129 -16.31 -18.42 -12.07
N SER A 130 -15.98 -19.70 -12.06
CA SER A 130 -16.71 -20.78 -12.72
C SER A 130 -17.41 -21.65 -11.69
N GLU A 131 -18.31 -22.53 -12.13
CA GLU A 131 -18.96 -23.53 -11.26
C GLU A 131 -17.95 -24.38 -10.47
N ALA A 132 -16.75 -24.60 -11.03
CA ALA A 132 -15.70 -25.38 -10.40
C ALA A 132 -14.93 -24.60 -9.30
N THR A 133 -14.86 -23.26 -9.39
CA THR A 133 -14.04 -22.42 -8.50
C THR A 133 -14.84 -21.61 -7.52
N ILE A 134 -16.14 -21.33 -7.81
CA ILE A 134 -16.99 -20.47 -6.99
C ILE A 134 -17.13 -20.98 -5.55
N GLY A 135 -17.18 -22.29 -5.34
CA GLY A 135 -17.28 -22.91 -4.03
C GLY A 135 -16.11 -22.53 -3.12
N TYR A 136 -14.88 -22.67 -3.62
CA TYR A 136 -13.65 -22.32 -2.89
C TYR A 136 -13.57 -20.81 -2.61
N ALA A 137 -13.84 -19.98 -3.62
CA ALA A 137 -13.83 -18.54 -3.48
C ALA A 137 -14.86 -18.04 -2.46
N ARG A 138 -16.07 -18.59 -2.50
CA ARG A 138 -17.16 -18.28 -1.55
C ARG A 138 -16.80 -18.67 -0.12
N GLU A 139 -16.29 -19.88 0.09
CA GLU A 139 -15.91 -20.36 1.42
C GLU A 139 -14.83 -19.46 2.05
N TYR A 140 -13.82 -19.11 1.27
CA TYR A 140 -12.74 -18.23 1.74
C TYR A 140 -13.26 -16.83 2.05
N MET A 141 -13.93 -16.19 1.07
CA MET A 141 -14.39 -14.81 1.21
C MET A 141 -15.45 -14.61 2.25
N THR A 142 -16.33 -15.59 2.49
CA THR A 142 -17.32 -15.49 3.58
C THR A 142 -16.64 -15.29 4.92
N VAL A 143 -15.60 -16.05 5.23
CA VAL A 143 -14.85 -15.92 6.49
C VAL A 143 -14.11 -14.60 6.56
N ILE A 144 -13.42 -14.21 5.48
CA ILE A 144 -12.70 -12.94 5.41
C ILE A 144 -13.63 -11.74 5.60
N LEU A 145 -14.80 -11.74 4.96
CA LEU A 145 -15.78 -10.66 5.07
C LEU A 145 -16.45 -10.60 6.45
N LEU A 146 -16.69 -11.72 7.10
CA LEU A 146 -17.13 -11.74 8.50
C LEU A 146 -16.07 -11.16 9.44
N GLY A 147 -14.79 -11.42 9.16
CA GLY A 147 -13.64 -10.84 9.87
C GLY A 147 -13.26 -9.43 9.44
N ASN A 148 -13.93 -8.83 8.46
CA ASN A 148 -13.53 -7.58 7.81
C ASN A 148 -13.38 -6.39 8.78
N VAL A 149 -14.25 -6.31 9.79
CA VAL A 149 -14.15 -5.29 10.86
C VAL A 149 -12.80 -5.40 11.60
N VAL A 150 -12.38 -6.63 11.91
CA VAL A 150 -11.08 -6.90 12.55
C VAL A 150 -9.94 -6.45 11.66
N THR A 151 -9.99 -6.78 10.36
CA THR A 151 -9.00 -6.38 9.37
C THR A 151 -8.87 -4.86 9.29
N HIS A 152 -10.00 -4.15 9.18
CA HIS A 152 -9.99 -2.69 9.12
C HIS A 152 -9.44 -2.05 10.41
N MET A 153 -9.86 -2.53 11.57
CA MET A 153 -9.34 -2.04 12.85
C MET A 153 -7.85 -2.30 13.00
N TYR A 154 -7.39 -3.51 12.66
CA TYR A 154 -5.98 -3.89 12.70
C TYR A 154 -5.13 -2.98 11.80
N LEU A 155 -5.51 -2.76 10.54
CA LEU A 155 -4.80 -1.89 9.61
C LEU A 155 -4.82 -0.42 10.05
N GLY A 156 -5.97 0.06 10.51
CA GLY A 156 -6.14 1.42 11.01
C GLY A 156 -5.29 1.71 12.22
N LEU A 157 -5.33 0.86 13.25
CA LEU A 157 -4.53 1.03 14.47
C LEU A 157 -3.04 0.83 14.22
N ASN A 158 -2.65 -0.02 13.27
CA ASN A 158 -1.26 -0.18 12.87
C ASN A 158 -0.67 1.14 12.32
N SER A 159 -1.44 1.85 11.51
CA SER A 159 -1.08 3.17 11.00
C SER A 159 -1.02 4.23 12.11
N VAL A 160 -1.95 4.19 13.07
CA VAL A 160 -1.95 5.07 14.25
C VAL A 160 -0.74 4.83 15.14
N LEU A 161 -0.37 3.57 15.42
CA LEU A 161 0.83 3.25 16.19
C LEU A 161 2.10 3.87 15.59
N ARG A 162 2.23 3.80 14.27
CA ARG A 162 3.34 4.43 13.54
C ARG A 162 3.36 5.94 13.71
N ALA A 163 2.19 6.57 13.54
CA ALA A 163 2.02 8.01 13.65
C ALA A 163 2.23 8.55 15.09
N SER A 164 1.95 7.70 16.08
CA SER A 164 2.11 8.03 17.52
C SER A 164 3.53 7.81 18.08
N GLY A 165 4.50 7.54 17.21
CA GLY A 165 5.90 7.38 17.64
C GLY A 165 6.35 5.94 17.89
N HIS A 166 5.55 4.94 17.53
CA HIS A 166 5.82 3.53 17.80
C HIS A 166 6.01 2.67 16.53
N PRO A 167 6.97 3.01 15.63
CA PRO A 167 7.17 2.26 14.38
C PRO A 167 7.55 0.79 14.61
N ARG A 168 8.35 0.51 15.66
CA ARG A 168 8.71 -0.87 16.01
C ARG A 168 7.51 -1.68 16.49
N LYS A 169 6.62 -1.09 17.30
CA LYS A 169 5.39 -1.77 17.76
C LYS A 169 4.46 -2.04 16.57
N SER A 170 4.37 -1.11 15.61
CA SER A 170 3.64 -1.32 14.35
C SER A 170 4.22 -2.49 13.53
N MET A 171 5.55 -2.58 13.41
CA MET A 171 6.24 -3.70 12.76
C MET A 171 5.94 -5.03 13.48
N TYR A 172 6.08 -5.07 14.80
CA TYR A 172 5.80 -6.29 15.57
C TYR A 172 4.35 -6.75 15.44
N ALA A 173 3.38 -5.83 15.36
CA ALA A 173 1.99 -6.19 15.08
C ALA A 173 1.87 -6.95 13.74
N THR A 174 2.54 -6.46 12.70
CA THR A 174 2.54 -7.11 11.38
C THR A 174 3.27 -8.45 11.41
N ILE A 175 4.47 -8.51 11.99
CA ILE A 175 5.25 -9.76 12.09
C ILE A 175 4.50 -10.80 12.91
N ASN A 176 3.89 -10.42 14.04
CA ASN A 176 3.09 -11.35 14.84
C ASN A 176 1.93 -11.91 14.03
N THR A 177 1.23 -11.09 13.24
CA THR A 177 0.16 -11.57 12.35
C THR A 177 0.69 -12.59 11.35
N VAL A 178 1.82 -12.30 10.71
CA VAL A 178 2.45 -13.20 9.74
C VAL A 178 2.88 -14.52 10.38
N VAL A 179 3.59 -14.46 11.51
CA VAL A 179 4.09 -15.66 12.21
C VAL A 179 2.92 -16.53 12.71
N ILE A 180 1.95 -15.91 13.39
CA ILE A 180 0.79 -16.65 13.93
C ILE A 180 0.01 -17.30 12.79
N ASN A 181 -0.23 -16.59 11.72
CA ASN A 181 -0.94 -17.13 10.57
C ASN A 181 -0.17 -18.27 9.91
N THR A 182 1.15 -18.13 9.67
CA THR A 182 2.00 -19.20 9.11
C THR A 182 2.00 -20.48 9.97
N ILE A 183 1.79 -20.36 11.28
CA ILE A 183 1.67 -21.51 12.20
C ILE A 183 0.24 -22.08 12.13
N LEU A 184 -0.78 -21.23 12.08
CA LEU A 184 -2.17 -21.66 12.09
C LEU A 184 -2.64 -22.25 10.75
N ASP A 185 -2.10 -21.78 9.63
CA ASP A 185 -2.47 -22.26 8.29
C ASP A 185 -2.31 -23.79 8.17
N PRO A 186 -1.12 -24.39 8.39
CA PRO A 186 -0.97 -25.83 8.30
C PRO A 186 -1.82 -26.58 9.36
N LEU A 187 -2.00 -26.00 10.54
CA LEU A 187 -2.82 -26.61 11.57
C LEU A 187 -4.29 -26.71 11.14
N PHE A 188 -4.85 -25.66 10.57
CA PHE A 188 -6.26 -25.62 10.18
C PHE A 188 -6.52 -26.28 8.83
N ILE A 189 -5.58 -26.16 7.88
CA ILE A 189 -5.70 -26.77 6.56
C ILE A 189 -5.50 -28.28 6.64
N PHE A 190 -4.40 -28.75 7.25
CA PHE A 190 -4.00 -30.17 7.27
C PHE A 190 -4.47 -30.85 8.58
N GLY A 191 -4.23 -30.22 9.75
CA GLY A 191 -4.50 -30.82 11.04
C GLY A 191 -5.99 -31.02 11.29
N PHE A 192 -6.81 -29.99 11.07
CA PHE A 192 -8.26 -30.07 11.22
C PHE A 192 -9.01 -30.38 9.91
N GLY A 193 -8.33 -30.38 8.77
CA GLY A 193 -8.95 -30.69 7.48
C GLY A 193 -9.97 -29.66 7.00
N TRP A 194 -9.87 -28.40 7.48
CA TRP A 194 -10.82 -27.34 7.13
C TRP A 194 -10.56 -26.72 5.74
N GLY A 195 -9.53 -27.17 5.03
CA GLY A 195 -9.22 -26.72 3.69
C GLY A 195 -9.04 -25.20 3.56
N ILE A 196 -9.62 -24.61 2.51
CA ILE A 196 -9.49 -23.16 2.23
C ILE A 196 -10.19 -22.29 3.30
N ARG A 197 -11.24 -22.79 3.96
CA ARG A 197 -11.86 -22.12 5.12
C ARG A 197 -10.88 -22.00 6.26
N GLY A 198 -10.05 -23.04 6.49
CA GLY A 198 -9.03 -23.05 7.52
C GLY A 198 -8.02 -21.93 7.33
N ALA A 199 -7.55 -21.70 6.11
CA ALA A 199 -6.67 -20.58 5.78
C ALA A 199 -7.31 -19.22 6.09
N ALA A 200 -8.57 -19.02 5.70
CA ALA A 200 -9.29 -17.79 6.00
C ALA A 200 -9.47 -17.56 7.51
N ILE A 201 -9.80 -18.60 8.27
CA ILE A 201 -9.94 -18.54 9.74
C ILE A 201 -8.59 -18.22 10.38
N ALA A 202 -7.49 -18.83 9.93
CA ALA A 202 -6.14 -18.57 10.41
C ALA A 202 -5.76 -17.10 10.22
N THR A 203 -6.05 -16.54 9.05
CA THR A 203 -5.81 -15.13 8.72
C THR A 203 -6.58 -14.21 9.68
N VAL A 204 -7.88 -14.41 9.84
CA VAL A 204 -8.71 -13.57 10.71
C VAL A 204 -8.27 -13.71 12.18
N LEU A 205 -7.99 -14.93 12.66
CA LEU A 205 -7.56 -15.18 14.02
C LEU A 205 -6.21 -14.54 14.34
N ALA A 206 -5.24 -14.62 13.41
CA ALA A 206 -3.95 -13.94 13.54
C ALA A 206 -4.13 -12.42 13.66
N GLN A 207 -5.04 -11.84 12.87
CA GLN A 207 -5.38 -10.42 12.96
C GLN A 207 -6.06 -10.06 14.27
N VAL A 208 -6.97 -10.91 14.79
CA VAL A 208 -7.63 -10.72 16.11
C VAL A 208 -6.58 -10.65 17.23
N ILE A 209 -5.65 -11.61 17.26
CA ILE A 209 -4.59 -11.65 18.28
C ILE A 209 -3.72 -10.38 18.22
N SER A 210 -3.32 -9.99 17.03
CA SER A 210 -2.53 -8.77 16.82
C SER A 210 -3.32 -7.50 17.14
N LEU A 211 -4.61 -7.46 16.83
CA LEU A 211 -5.51 -6.36 17.18
C LEU A 211 -5.64 -6.21 18.71
N VAL A 212 -5.84 -7.31 19.43
CA VAL A 212 -5.90 -7.31 20.91
C VAL A 212 -4.59 -6.74 21.49
N TRP A 213 -3.46 -7.11 20.92
CA TRP A 213 -2.17 -6.57 21.33
C TRP A 213 -2.05 -5.07 21.06
N GLN A 214 -2.47 -4.58 19.89
CA GLN A 214 -2.50 -3.16 19.55
C GLN A 214 -3.42 -2.37 20.49
N LEU A 215 -4.62 -2.91 20.80
CA LEU A 215 -5.55 -2.30 21.73
C LEU A 215 -4.96 -2.18 23.14
N ARG A 216 -4.22 -3.19 23.62
CA ARG A 216 -3.51 -3.15 24.90
C ARG A 216 -2.46 -2.05 24.94
N ILE A 217 -1.68 -1.87 23.86
CA ILE A 217 -0.69 -0.78 23.79
C ILE A 217 -1.37 0.58 23.88
N LEU A 218 -2.42 0.80 23.11
CA LEU A 218 -3.15 2.07 23.06
C LEU A 218 -4.07 2.30 24.30
N SER A 219 -4.24 1.28 25.15
CA SER A 219 -4.92 1.43 26.44
C SER A 219 -4.01 1.92 27.56
N ASN A 220 -2.68 1.96 27.33
CA ASN A 220 -1.74 2.44 28.34
C ASN A 220 -1.85 3.96 28.53
N LYS A 221 -2.29 4.37 29.71
CA LYS A 221 -2.48 5.79 30.06
C LYS A 221 -1.18 6.60 30.12
N GLN A 222 -0.02 5.96 30.13
CA GLN A 222 1.28 6.62 30.09
C GLN A 222 1.66 7.11 28.68
N GLU A 223 1.00 6.58 27.66
CA GLU A 223 1.22 7.00 26.27
C GLU A 223 0.46 8.32 26.00
N LEU A 224 1.05 9.15 25.13
CA LEU A 224 0.44 10.44 24.77
C LEU A 224 -0.94 10.26 24.12
N LEU A 225 -1.06 9.25 23.24
CA LEU A 225 -2.32 8.86 22.64
C LEU A 225 -2.78 7.53 23.25
N HIS A 226 -3.87 7.57 23.97
CA HIS A 226 -4.47 6.40 24.61
C HIS A 226 -6.01 6.47 24.59
N PHE A 227 -6.67 5.34 24.78
CA PHE A 227 -8.12 5.32 24.86
C PHE A 227 -8.63 5.99 26.12
N ARG A 228 -9.56 6.95 25.97
CA ARG A 228 -10.25 7.62 27.07
C ARG A 228 -11.72 7.86 26.74
N ARG A 229 -12.53 8.10 27.74
CA ARG A 229 -13.96 8.43 27.53
C ARG A 229 -14.11 9.73 26.73
N GLY A 230 -15.10 9.78 25.83
CA GLY A 230 -15.46 10.98 25.07
C GLY A 230 -14.73 11.18 23.72
N ILE A 231 -13.76 10.32 23.35
CA ILE A 231 -13.05 10.43 22.06
C ILE A 231 -13.79 9.78 20.87
N TYR A 232 -14.78 8.92 21.16
CA TYR A 232 -15.49 8.12 20.16
C TYR A 232 -16.57 8.90 19.41
N ARG A 233 -16.92 10.10 19.86
CA ARG A 233 -17.92 10.92 19.19
C ARG A 233 -17.35 11.39 17.84
N LEU A 234 -18.01 10.99 16.74
CA LEU A 234 -17.63 11.41 15.41
C LEU A 234 -17.77 12.95 15.25
N ARG A 235 -16.70 13.59 14.80
CA ARG A 235 -16.70 15.02 14.47
C ARG A 235 -16.59 15.18 12.97
N LYS A 236 -17.59 15.79 12.33
CA LYS A 236 -17.69 15.99 10.88
C LYS A 236 -16.38 16.51 10.26
N LYS A 237 -15.71 17.46 10.90
CA LYS A 237 -14.44 18.03 10.41
C LYS A 237 -13.33 17.00 10.42
N ILE A 238 -13.17 16.25 11.54
CA ILE A 238 -12.13 15.20 11.68
C ILE A 238 -12.39 14.09 10.65
N VAL A 239 -13.63 13.60 10.55
CA VAL A 239 -14.01 12.56 9.61
C VAL A 239 -13.73 12.99 8.18
N ARG A 240 -14.15 14.21 7.79
CA ARG A 240 -13.90 14.74 6.44
C ARG A 240 -12.41 14.84 6.12
N ASP A 241 -11.62 15.37 7.05
CA ASP A 241 -10.18 15.56 6.83
C ASP A 241 -9.45 14.21 6.74
N MET A 242 -9.82 13.22 7.57
CA MET A 242 -9.30 11.85 7.51
C MET A 242 -9.63 11.18 6.17
N LEU A 243 -10.90 11.20 5.78
CA LEU A 243 -11.35 10.57 4.53
C LEU A 243 -10.77 11.26 3.30
N ALA A 244 -10.67 12.60 3.30
CA ALA A 244 -10.06 13.35 2.21
C ALA A 244 -8.60 12.96 1.96
N ILE A 245 -7.80 12.81 3.02
CA ILE A 245 -6.39 12.40 2.91
C ILE A 245 -6.30 10.93 2.48
N GLY A 246 -7.09 10.05 3.09
CA GLY A 246 -7.10 8.62 2.78
C GLY A 246 -7.69 8.27 1.42
N MET A 247 -8.42 9.20 0.78
CA MET A 247 -9.00 8.99 -0.55
C MET A 247 -7.92 8.74 -1.61
N SER A 248 -6.72 9.31 -1.47
CA SER A 248 -5.62 9.10 -2.42
C SER A 248 -5.21 7.62 -2.54
N PRO A 249 -4.79 6.92 -1.48
CA PRO A 249 -4.45 5.50 -1.57
C PRO A 249 -5.66 4.62 -1.88
N PHE A 250 -6.86 4.99 -1.44
CA PHE A 250 -8.09 4.27 -1.79
C PHE A 250 -8.34 4.26 -3.30
N LEU A 251 -8.37 5.44 -3.93
CA LEU A 251 -8.61 5.58 -5.37
C LEU A 251 -7.47 4.96 -6.19
N MET A 252 -6.23 5.03 -5.69
CA MET A 252 -5.08 4.38 -6.34
C MET A 252 -5.25 2.86 -6.38
N ASN A 253 -5.65 2.22 -5.28
CA ASN A 253 -5.90 0.78 -5.24
C ASN A 253 -7.09 0.38 -6.11
N LEU A 254 -8.16 1.18 -6.10
CA LEU A 254 -9.33 0.93 -6.96
C LEU A 254 -8.94 1.00 -8.44
N ALA A 255 -8.21 2.03 -8.86
CA ALA A 255 -7.74 2.18 -10.22
C ALA A 255 -6.78 1.05 -10.63
N ALA A 256 -5.89 0.61 -9.71
CA ALA A 256 -4.98 -0.50 -9.98
C ALA A 256 -5.71 -1.80 -10.32
N CYS A 257 -6.86 -2.09 -9.70
CA CYS A 257 -7.66 -3.27 -10.04
C CYS A 257 -8.14 -3.22 -11.49
N PHE A 258 -8.63 -2.08 -11.97
CA PHE A 258 -9.06 -1.92 -13.37
C PHE A 258 -7.88 -1.99 -14.35
N ILE A 259 -6.75 -1.42 -14.00
CA ILE A 259 -5.55 -1.42 -14.84
C ILE A 259 -5.03 -2.84 -15.06
N VAL A 260 -5.00 -3.69 -14.04
CA VAL A 260 -4.58 -5.09 -14.18
C VAL A 260 -5.47 -5.85 -15.16
N ILE A 261 -6.78 -5.60 -15.13
CA ILE A 261 -7.74 -6.19 -16.07
C ILE A 261 -7.41 -5.76 -17.53
N LEU A 262 -7.15 -4.46 -17.73
CA LEU A 262 -6.80 -3.93 -19.06
C LEU A 262 -5.47 -4.49 -19.57
N ILE A 263 -4.46 -4.59 -18.73
CA ILE A 263 -3.15 -5.17 -19.07
C ILE A 263 -3.34 -6.62 -19.50
N ASN A 264 -4.01 -7.43 -18.68
CA ASN A 264 -4.22 -8.84 -18.98
C ASN A 264 -5.02 -9.04 -20.26
N LYS A 265 -6.06 -8.22 -20.49
CA LYS A 265 -6.85 -8.26 -21.73
C LYS A 265 -5.98 -7.93 -22.95
N GLY A 266 -5.22 -6.85 -22.91
CA GLY A 266 -4.34 -6.45 -24.01
C GLY A 266 -3.23 -7.48 -24.28
N LEU A 267 -2.59 -8.01 -23.24
CA LEU A 267 -1.55 -9.04 -23.41
C LEU A 267 -2.12 -10.33 -23.97
N LYS A 268 -3.33 -10.72 -23.57
CA LYS A 268 -4.01 -11.91 -24.11
C LYS A 268 -4.34 -11.75 -25.60
N GLU A 269 -4.86 -10.59 -25.97
CA GLU A 269 -5.30 -10.29 -27.34
C GLU A 269 -4.14 -10.31 -28.34
N TYR A 270 -3.00 -9.70 -27.97
CA TYR A 270 -1.85 -9.53 -28.87
C TYR A 270 -0.71 -10.54 -28.66
N GLY A 271 -0.63 -11.22 -27.52
CA GLY A 271 0.50 -12.09 -27.18
C GLY A 271 0.12 -13.46 -26.61
N GLY A 272 -1.19 -13.74 -26.41
CA GLY A 272 -1.67 -15.00 -25.88
C GLY A 272 -1.37 -15.24 -24.39
N ASP A 273 -1.62 -16.46 -23.93
CA ASP A 273 -1.54 -16.80 -22.50
C ASP A 273 -0.10 -16.79 -21.96
N LEU A 274 0.90 -17.10 -22.79
CA LEU A 274 2.32 -17.01 -22.40
C LEU A 274 2.74 -15.58 -22.03
N MET A 275 2.21 -14.58 -22.72
CA MET A 275 2.51 -13.19 -22.43
C MET A 275 1.93 -12.73 -21.10
N ILE A 276 0.76 -13.26 -20.69
CA ILE A 276 0.20 -13.04 -19.34
C ILE A 276 1.11 -13.67 -18.28
N GLY A 277 1.63 -14.86 -18.56
CA GLY A 277 2.61 -15.51 -17.68
C GLY A 277 3.89 -14.70 -17.51
N ALA A 278 4.42 -14.17 -18.62
CA ALA A 278 5.59 -13.29 -18.62
C ALA A 278 5.32 -12.03 -17.80
N TYR A 279 4.17 -11.37 -17.99
CA TYR A 279 3.76 -10.22 -17.18
C TYR A 279 3.66 -10.56 -15.70
N GLY A 280 3.11 -11.72 -15.35
CA GLY A 280 3.01 -12.18 -13.98
C GLY A 280 4.37 -12.26 -13.28
N ILE A 281 5.41 -12.75 -13.96
CA ILE A 281 6.78 -12.82 -13.44
C ILE A 281 7.35 -11.40 -13.27
N VAL A 282 7.28 -10.57 -14.31
CA VAL A 282 7.79 -9.19 -14.29
C VAL A 282 7.12 -8.36 -13.19
N ASN A 283 5.80 -8.48 -13.08
CA ASN A 283 5.03 -7.76 -12.06
C ASN A 283 5.42 -8.18 -10.62
N ARG A 284 5.68 -9.47 -10.37
CA ARG A 284 6.15 -9.94 -9.05
C ARG A 284 7.52 -9.36 -8.69
N LEU A 285 8.44 -9.32 -9.66
CA LEU A 285 9.76 -8.71 -9.47
C LEU A 285 9.64 -7.20 -9.23
N ALA A 286 8.83 -6.49 -10.00
CA ALA A 286 8.57 -5.07 -9.82
C ALA A 286 7.95 -4.78 -8.44
N PHE A 287 6.97 -5.59 -8.04
CA PHE A 287 6.28 -5.45 -6.76
C PHE A 287 7.20 -5.58 -5.55
N PHE A 288 8.22 -6.43 -5.63
CA PHE A 288 9.23 -6.54 -4.58
C PHE A 288 9.93 -5.20 -4.30
N PHE A 289 10.41 -4.51 -5.35
CA PHE A 289 11.04 -3.19 -5.20
C PHE A 289 10.04 -2.12 -4.74
N VAL A 290 8.82 -2.17 -5.28
CA VAL A 290 7.72 -1.26 -4.89
C VAL A 290 7.41 -1.39 -3.40
N MET A 291 7.39 -2.60 -2.83
CA MET A 291 7.15 -2.81 -1.40
C MET A 291 8.22 -2.16 -0.52
N ILE A 292 9.49 -2.22 -0.94
CA ILE A 292 10.58 -1.54 -0.22
C ILE A 292 10.37 -0.02 -0.26
N VAL A 293 10.04 0.55 -1.43
CA VAL A 293 9.76 1.99 -1.57
C VAL A 293 8.55 2.41 -0.73
N LEU A 294 7.49 1.60 -0.69
CA LEU A 294 6.33 1.84 0.17
C LEU A 294 6.72 1.83 1.65
N GLY A 295 7.61 0.95 2.07
CA GLY A 295 8.16 0.93 3.44
C GLY A 295 8.91 2.23 3.76
N VAL A 296 9.76 2.72 2.85
CA VAL A 296 10.47 4.00 3.01
C VAL A 296 9.45 5.17 3.11
N ASN A 297 8.44 5.17 2.26
CA ASN A 297 7.37 6.18 2.28
C ASN A 297 6.56 6.16 3.58
N GLN A 298 6.23 4.98 4.10
CA GLN A 298 5.56 4.84 5.40
C GLN A 298 6.43 5.35 6.56
N GLY A 299 7.76 5.26 6.44
CA GLY A 299 8.70 5.86 7.38
C GLY A 299 8.73 7.39 7.30
N MET A 300 8.67 7.95 6.10
CA MET A 300 8.63 9.40 5.87
C MET A 300 7.34 10.04 6.42
N GLN A 301 6.20 9.38 6.26
CA GLN A 301 4.87 9.94 6.52
C GLN A 301 4.73 10.61 7.90
N PRO A 302 5.01 9.97 9.04
CA PRO A 302 4.87 10.60 10.35
C PRO A 302 5.88 11.73 10.56
N ILE A 303 7.10 11.61 10.03
CA ILE A 303 8.14 12.64 10.16
C ILE A 303 7.75 13.91 9.38
N ALA A 304 7.35 13.75 8.11
CA ALA A 304 6.91 14.86 7.28
C ALA A 304 5.65 15.53 7.83
N GLY A 305 4.64 14.74 8.23
CA GLY A 305 3.39 15.23 8.79
C GLY A 305 3.59 16.02 10.08
N TYR A 306 4.38 15.49 11.03
CA TYR A 306 4.69 16.17 12.29
C TYR A 306 5.39 17.51 12.05
N ASN A 307 6.52 17.50 11.30
CA ASN A 307 7.31 18.70 11.06
C ASN A 307 6.55 19.74 10.23
N PHE A 308 5.68 19.31 9.32
CA PHE A 308 4.77 20.20 8.60
C PHE A 308 3.76 20.86 9.57
N GLY A 309 3.15 20.08 10.47
CA GLY A 309 2.28 20.60 11.52
C GLY A 309 2.98 21.61 12.44
N ALA A 310 4.24 21.34 12.79
CA ALA A 310 5.10 22.21 13.59
C ALA A 310 5.68 23.41 12.80
N LYS A 311 5.35 23.57 11.51
CA LYS A 311 5.88 24.62 10.60
C LYS A 311 7.40 24.57 10.41
N GLN A 312 8.05 23.44 10.67
CA GLN A 312 9.49 23.22 10.51
C GLN A 312 9.80 22.78 9.06
N TYR A 313 9.64 23.70 8.11
CA TYR A 313 9.72 23.41 6.67
C TYR A 313 11.09 22.87 6.22
N ASP A 314 12.19 23.31 6.86
CA ASP A 314 13.54 22.80 6.55
C ASP A 314 13.67 21.31 6.86
N ARG A 315 13.08 20.86 7.98
CA ARG A 315 13.06 19.44 8.35
C ARG A 315 12.16 18.64 7.41
N VAL A 316 11.05 19.23 6.97
CA VAL A 316 10.16 18.63 5.95
C VAL A 316 10.89 18.43 4.63
N MET A 317 11.63 19.42 4.15
CA MET A 317 12.43 19.34 2.94
C MET A 317 13.59 18.34 3.07
N HIS A 318 14.20 18.27 4.25
CA HIS A 318 15.30 17.34 4.51
C HIS A 318 14.83 15.87 4.49
N VAL A 319 13.71 15.54 5.18
CA VAL A 319 13.18 14.16 5.15
C VAL A 319 12.73 13.77 3.76
N LEU A 320 12.09 14.67 3.01
CA LEU A 320 11.70 14.44 1.63
C LEU A 320 12.92 14.10 0.77
N ARG A 321 13.99 14.92 0.83
CA ARG A 321 15.23 14.69 0.06
C ARG A 321 15.85 13.33 0.37
N LEU A 322 15.96 12.97 1.65
CA LEU A 322 16.52 11.67 2.04
C LEU A 322 15.66 10.49 1.59
N THR A 323 14.34 10.63 1.69
CA THR A 323 13.39 9.62 1.21
C THR A 323 13.48 9.44 -0.30
N MET A 324 13.59 10.54 -1.06
CA MET A 324 13.79 10.49 -2.52
C MET A 324 15.07 9.76 -2.90
N ILE A 325 16.18 10.09 -2.23
CA ILE A 325 17.47 9.40 -2.47
C ILE A 325 17.33 7.91 -2.16
N GLY A 326 16.78 7.56 -1.00
CA GLY A 326 16.59 6.15 -0.62
C GLY A 326 15.70 5.38 -1.60
N ALA A 327 14.55 5.94 -1.99
CA ALA A 327 13.64 5.33 -2.94
C ALA A 327 14.27 5.19 -4.34
N THR A 328 14.98 6.23 -4.80
CA THR A 328 15.68 6.20 -6.10
C THR A 328 16.82 5.17 -6.10
N CYS A 329 17.56 5.01 -5.00
CA CYS A 329 18.57 3.95 -4.88
C CYS A 329 17.92 2.55 -5.01
N VAL A 330 16.80 2.31 -4.36
CA VAL A 330 16.07 1.03 -4.42
C VAL A 330 15.57 0.77 -5.84
N THR A 331 14.93 1.75 -6.47
CA THR A 331 14.40 1.58 -7.83
C THR A 331 15.50 1.51 -8.88
N THR A 332 16.63 2.19 -8.68
CA THR A 332 17.82 2.04 -9.53
C THR A 332 18.44 0.65 -9.40
N ALA A 333 18.46 0.07 -8.20
CA ALA A 333 18.89 -1.33 -8.04
C ALA A 333 17.96 -2.29 -8.81
N GLY A 334 16.65 -2.03 -8.81
CA GLY A 334 15.69 -2.75 -9.65
C GLY A 334 16.01 -2.61 -11.13
N PHE A 335 16.24 -1.39 -11.61
CA PHE A 335 16.66 -1.10 -12.99
C PHE A 335 17.93 -1.88 -13.38
N LEU A 336 18.97 -1.84 -12.53
CA LEU A 336 20.22 -2.58 -12.81
C LEU A 336 19.98 -4.09 -12.89
N LEU A 337 19.12 -4.65 -12.02
CA LEU A 337 18.73 -6.06 -12.10
C LEU A 337 18.00 -6.37 -13.42
N GLY A 338 17.04 -5.51 -13.80
CA GLY A 338 16.23 -5.67 -14.99
C GLY A 338 16.99 -5.55 -16.31
N GLU A 339 18.01 -4.70 -16.37
CA GLU A 339 18.79 -4.49 -17.59
C GLU A 339 19.98 -5.44 -17.71
N PHE A 340 20.72 -5.66 -16.61
CA PHE A 340 21.99 -6.40 -16.67
C PHE A 340 21.85 -7.89 -16.30
N MET A 341 20.86 -8.26 -15.49
CA MET A 341 20.68 -9.63 -15.01
C MET A 341 19.22 -10.14 -15.15
N PRO A 342 18.46 -9.78 -16.20
CA PRO A 342 17.05 -10.13 -16.29
C PRO A 342 16.83 -11.64 -16.40
N ARG A 343 17.68 -12.35 -17.15
CA ARG A 343 17.56 -13.82 -17.31
C ARG A 343 17.78 -14.56 -15.99
N LEU A 344 18.68 -14.08 -15.13
CA LEU A 344 18.88 -14.65 -13.79
C LEU A 344 17.63 -14.44 -12.93
N ALA A 345 17.08 -13.23 -12.92
CA ALA A 345 15.91 -12.89 -12.11
C ALA A 345 14.66 -13.66 -12.56
N VAL A 346 14.42 -13.74 -13.87
CA VAL A 346 13.28 -14.47 -14.45
C VAL A 346 13.45 -15.98 -14.30
N GLY A 347 14.67 -16.50 -14.49
CA GLY A 347 15.00 -17.93 -14.38
C GLY A 347 14.78 -18.52 -12.97
N MET A 348 14.63 -17.69 -11.94
CA MET A 348 14.22 -18.14 -10.60
C MET A 348 12.74 -18.61 -10.56
N PHE A 349 11.91 -18.20 -11.53
CA PHE A 349 10.48 -18.48 -11.54
C PHE A 349 10.07 -19.56 -12.51
N THR A 350 10.86 -19.76 -13.58
CA THR A 350 10.52 -20.73 -14.64
C THR A 350 11.79 -21.25 -15.33
N SER A 351 11.69 -22.48 -15.86
CA SER A 351 12.72 -23.11 -16.71
C SER A 351 12.31 -23.13 -18.18
N ASP A 352 11.14 -22.63 -18.53
CA ASP A 352 10.66 -22.56 -19.91
C ASP A 352 11.36 -21.44 -20.67
N GLU A 353 12.14 -21.76 -21.68
CA GLU A 353 12.99 -20.82 -22.43
C GLU A 353 12.18 -19.76 -23.19
N GLU A 354 10.99 -20.11 -23.69
CA GLU A 354 10.13 -19.16 -24.42
C GLU A 354 9.54 -18.13 -23.44
N LEU A 355 9.04 -18.60 -22.30
CA LEU A 355 8.52 -17.76 -21.24
C LEU A 355 9.63 -16.85 -20.66
N ILE A 356 10.84 -17.38 -20.47
CA ILE A 356 12.02 -16.60 -20.04
C ILE A 356 12.29 -15.48 -21.05
N ARG A 357 12.32 -15.77 -22.34
CA ARG A 357 12.58 -14.78 -23.39
C ARG A 357 11.56 -13.64 -23.34
N LEU A 358 10.27 -13.95 -23.33
CA LEU A 358 9.20 -12.97 -23.28
C LEU A 358 9.23 -12.12 -21.99
N ALA A 359 9.48 -12.76 -20.85
CA ALA A 359 9.59 -12.06 -19.58
C ALA A 359 10.83 -11.17 -19.50
N VAL A 360 11.97 -11.57 -20.06
CA VAL A 360 13.19 -10.76 -20.15
C VAL A 360 12.97 -9.51 -21.00
N GLU A 361 12.33 -9.66 -22.15
CA GLU A 361 11.98 -8.55 -23.04
C GLU A 361 11.04 -7.56 -22.31
N GLY A 362 9.94 -8.06 -21.72
CA GLY A 362 9.00 -7.24 -20.97
C GLY A 362 9.64 -6.58 -19.74
N MET A 363 10.53 -7.29 -19.03
CA MET A 363 11.23 -6.77 -17.87
C MET A 363 12.12 -5.58 -18.23
N ARG A 364 12.91 -5.66 -19.29
CA ARG A 364 13.74 -4.54 -19.75
C ARG A 364 12.92 -3.30 -20.05
N ILE A 365 11.78 -3.45 -20.72
CA ILE A 365 10.91 -2.31 -21.04
C ILE A 365 10.36 -1.69 -19.74
N VAL A 366 9.76 -2.50 -18.85
CA VAL A 366 9.11 -2.00 -17.64
C VAL A 366 10.12 -1.38 -16.69
N PHE A 367 11.30 -2.00 -16.52
CA PHE A 367 12.31 -1.53 -15.58
C PHE A 367 13.15 -0.36 -16.12
N PHE A 368 13.04 -0.03 -17.40
CA PHE A 368 13.76 1.11 -18.00
C PHE A 368 13.49 2.43 -17.25
N CYS A 369 12.23 2.71 -16.91
CA CYS A 369 11.85 3.92 -16.18
C CYS A 369 11.87 3.76 -14.66
N PHE A 370 12.30 2.61 -14.13
CA PHE A 370 12.32 2.35 -12.68
C PHE A 370 13.05 3.41 -11.85
N PRO A 371 14.20 3.96 -12.25
CA PRO A 371 14.89 5.00 -11.48
C PRO A 371 14.03 6.22 -11.18
N ILE A 372 13.10 6.57 -12.06
CA ILE A 372 12.22 7.74 -11.88
C ILE A 372 10.93 7.40 -11.13
N ILE A 373 10.50 6.12 -11.09
CA ILE A 373 9.32 5.68 -10.34
C ILE A 373 9.47 5.97 -8.86
N GLY A 374 10.66 5.73 -8.29
CA GLY A 374 10.95 6.03 -6.89
C GLY A 374 10.66 7.49 -6.54
N PHE A 375 11.08 8.42 -7.39
CA PHE A 375 10.78 9.85 -7.25
C PHE A 375 9.28 10.12 -7.28
N GLN A 376 8.55 9.59 -8.25
CA GLN A 376 7.12 9.81 -8.43
C GLN A 376 6.31 9.28 -7.23
N MET A 377 6.65 8.08 -6.73
CA MET A 377 6.00 7.47 -5.57
C MET A 377 6.22 8.31 -4.30
N VAL A 378 7.45 8.80 -4.08
CA VAL A 378 7.78 9.66 -2.93
C VAL A 378 7.05 10.98 -3.04
N ALA A 379 7.01 11.63 -4.21
CA ALA A 379 6.31 12.90 -4.39
C ALA A 379 4.81 12.78 -4.08
N THR A 380 4.15 11.72 -4.55
CA THR A 380 2.74 11.46 -4.26
C THR A 380 2.49 11.25 -2.76
N ASN A 381 3.29 10.39 -2.13
CA ASN A 381 3.18 10.12 -0.69
C ASN A 381 3.53 11.33 0.17
N PHE A 382 4.43 12.18 -0.29
CA PHE A 382 4.76 13.43 0.39
C PHE A 382 3.56 14.38 0.47
N PHE A 383 2.87 14.62 -0.64
CA PHE A 383 1.66 15.46 -0.61
C PHE A 383 0.58 14.89 0.32
N MET A 384 0.44 13.58 0.38
CA MET A 384 -0.45 12.91 1.32
C MET A 384 0.02 13.14 2.78
N SER A 385 1.32 12.99 3.05
CA SER A 385 1.91 13.12 4.39
C SER A 385 1.77 14.52 4.98
N VAL A 386 1.76 15.55 4.14
CA VAL A 386 1.53 16.96 4.56
C VAL A 386 0.06 17.38 4.46
N GLY A 387 -0.86 16.43 4.27
CA GLY A 387 -2.31 16.67 4.26
C GLY A 387 -2.85 17.38 3.01
N MET A 388 -2.06 17.46 1.92
CA MET A 388 -2.48 18.07 0.65
C MET A 388 -3.25 17.06 -0.22
N ALA A 389 -4.41 16.61 0.27
CA ALA A 389 -5.21 15.53 -0.31
C ALA A 389 -5.47 15.69 -1.82
N GLY A 390 -5.90 16.87 -2.26
CA GLY A 390 -6.20 17.12 -3.68
C GLY A 390 -4.99 16.89 -4.60
N LYS A 391 -3.79 17.33 -4.19
CA LYS A 391 -2.56 17.11 -4.96
C LYS A 391 -2.14 15.64 -4.95
N ALA A 392 -2.28 14.96 -3.81
CA ALA A 392 -1.99 13.54 -3.70
C ALA A 392 -2.94 12.70 -4.58
N ILE A 393 -4.25 12.98 -4.55
CA ILE A 393 -5.25 12.33 -5.40
C ILE A 393 -4.92 12.55 -6.88
N PHE A 394 -4.66 13.81 -7.27
CA PHE A 394 -4.33 14.12 -8.66
C PHE A 394 -3.10 13.35 -9.15
N LEU A 395 -1.99 13.34 -8.39
CA LEU A 395 -0.78 12.60 -8.77
C LEU A 395 -1.00 11.08 -8.80
N SER A 396 -1.77 10.53 -7.85
CA SER A 396 -2.07 9.10 -7.81
C SER A 396 -2.90 8.66 -9.03
N LEU A 397 -3.91 9.43 -9.38
CA LEU A 397 -4.83 9.09 -10.47
C LEU A 397 -4.28 9.47 -11.84
N SER A 398 -3.48 10.53 -11.95
CA SER A 398 -2.90 10.94 -13.24
C SER A 398 -2.05 9.83 -13.86
N ARG A 399 -1.22 9.16 -13.06
CA ARG A 399 -0.42 8.02 -13.53
C ARG A 399 -1.29 6.90 -14.10
N GLN A 400 -2.36 6.52 -13.40
CA GLN A 400 -3.16 5.35 -13.75
C GLN A 400 -4.24 5.67 -14.80
N LEU A 401 -5.00 6.75 -14.60
CA LEU A 401 -6.17 7.07 -15.42
C LEU A 401 -5.86 8.02 -16.58
N LEU A 402 -4.94 9.00 -16.41
CA LEU A 402 -4.64 9.95 -17.46
C LEU A 402 -3.54 9.46 -18.41
N PHE A 403 -2.59 8.64 -17.94
CA PHE A 403 -1.47 8.21 -18.76
C PHE A 403 -1.49 6.72 -19.07
N LEU A 404 -1.60 5.85 -18.04
CA LEU A 404 -1.51 4.40 -18.26
C LEU A 404 -2.75 3.84 -18.96
N MET A 405 -3.95 4.20 -18.54
CA MET A 405 -5.19 3.69 -19.13
C MET A 405 -5.32 4.06 -20.61
N PRO A 406 -5.15 5.33 -21.03
CA PRO A 406 -5.13 5.65 -22.45
C PRO A 406 -3.97 4.98 -23.21
N GLY A 407 -2.79 4.89 -22.61
CA GLY A 407 -1.66 4.16 -23.17
C GLY A 407 -2.02 2.71 -23.50
N LEU A 408 -2.64 2.00 -22.55
CA LEU A 408 -3.07 0.60 -22.73
C LEU A 408 -4.18 0.42 -23.78
N ILE A 409 -4.96 1.45 -24.06
CA ILE A 409 -6.01 1.42 -25.07
C ILE A 409 -5.44 1.73 -26.47
N PHE A 410 -4.65 2.79 -26.58
CA PHE A 410 -4.21 3.31 -27.88
C PHE A 410 -2.88 2.73 -28.39
N LEU A 411 -1.87 2.57 -27.52
CA LEU A 411 -0.54 2.12 -27.95
C LEU A 411 -0.55 0.70 -28.57
N PRO A 412 -1.25 -0.30 -28.01
CA PRO A 412 -1.28 -1.62 -28.63
C PRO A 412 -1.79 -1.56 -30.07
N HIS A 413 -2.87 -0.80 -30.31
CA HIS A 413 -3.43 -0.62 -31.65
C HIS A 413 -2.48 0.15 -32.57
N ILE A 414 -1.81 1.21 -32.09
CA ILE A 414 -0.83 1.97 -32.86
C ILE A 414 0.36 1.08 -33.24
N PHE A 415 0.86 0.25 -32.32
CA PHE A 415 1.99 -0.64 -32.60
C PHE A 415 1.59 -1.72 -33.63
N ASP A 416 0.40 -2.29 -33.51
CA ASP A 416 -0.07 -3.33 -34.39
C ASP A 416 -0.31 -2.83 -35.83
N VAL A 417 -0.80 -1.58 -36.01
CA VAL A 417 -1.15 -1.01 -37.31
C VAL A 417 0.00 -0.23 -37.95
N CYS A 418 0.79 0.50 -37.15
CA CYS A 418 1.77 1.46 -37.66
C CYS A 418 3.20 0.96 -37.62
N THR A 419 3.48 -0.18 -36.97
CA THR A 419 4.83 -0.72 -36.83
C THR A 419 4.88 -2.19 -37.20
N GLU A 420 6.07 -2.74 -37.43
CA GLU A 420 6.29 -4.18 -37.60
C GLU A 420 6.23 -4.94 -36.27
N TRP A 421 6.00 -4.25 -35.16
CA TRP A 421 5.99 -4.80 -33.82
C TRP A 421 4.54 -5.16 -33.44
N ASN A 422 4.39 -6.30 -32.76
CA ASN A 422 3.11 -6.76 -32.29
C ASN A 422 2.52 -5.81 -31.23
N GLY A 423 1.20 -5.65 -31.16
CA GLY A 423 0.49 -4.83 -30.19
C GLY A 423 0.82 -5.14 -28.72
N SER A 424 1.34 -6.33 -28.40
CA SER A 424 1.84 -6.64 -27.05
C SER A 424 2.96 -5.71 -26.59
N TRP A 425 3.84 -5.25 -27.49
CA TRP A 425 4.86 -4.24 -27.20
C TRP A 425 4.24 -2.91 -26.79
N GLY A 426 3.11 -2.54 -27.42
CA GLY A 426 2.35 -1.36 -27.02
C GLY A 426 1.84 -1.43 -25.57
N VAL A 427 1.41 -2.63 -25.12
CA VAL A 427 1.02 -2.85 -23.71
C VAL A 427 2.22 -2.65 -22.79
N TRP A 428 3.37 -3.27 -23.09
CA TRP A 428 4.58 -3.12 -22.29
C TRP A 428 5.07 -1.67 -22.24
N CYS A 429 5.12 -0.98 -23.38
CA CYS A 429 5.59 0.40 -23.48
C CYS A 429 4.64 1.41 -22.80
N SER A 430 3.37 1.07 -22.61
CA SER A 430 2.42 1.93 -21.90
C SER A 430 2.84 2.19 -20.44
N MET A 431 3.49 1.22 -19.78
CA MET A 431 3.91 1.34 -18.39
C MET A 431 5.03 2.38 -18.21
N PRO A 432 6.22 2.25 -18.85
CA PRO A 432 7.28 3.24 -18.69
C PRO A 432 6.88 4.63 -19.22
N LEU A 433 6.07 4.71 -20.29
CA LEU A 433 5.56 5.98 -20.77
C LEU A 433 4.71 6.70 -19.73
N SER A 434 3.78 5.97 -19.09
CA SER A 434 2.95 6.54 -18.03
C SER A 434 3.77 6.96 -16.81
N ASP A 435 4.79 6.18 -16.44
CA ASP A 435 5.69 6.48 -15.33
C ASP A 435 6.52 7.74 -15.62
N PHE A 436 7.02 7.88 -16.85
CA PHE A 436 7.74 9.08 -17.27
C PHE A 436 6.86 10.33 -17.22
N LEU A 437 5.67 10.29 -17.83
CA LEU A 437 4.75 11.43 -17.85
C LEU A 437 4.28 11.80 -16.43
N ALA A 438 3.94 10.81 -15.60
CA ALA A 438 3.55 11.04 -14.22
C ALA A 438 4.69 11.63 -13.38
N SER A 439 5.93 11.19 -13.62
CA SER A 439 7.11 11.72 -12.94
C SER A 439 7.36 13.18 -13.34
N LEU A 440 7.14 13.53 -14.60
CA LEU A 440 7.25 14.90 -15.09
C LEU A 440 6.23 15.83 -14.39
N VAL A 441 4.98 15.40 -14.31
CA VAL A 441 3.93 16.14 -13.59
C VAL A 441 4.28 16.28 -12.10
N ALA A 442 4.73 15.18 -11.47
CA ALA A 442 5.16 15.20 -10.08
C ALA A 442 6.32 16.16 -9.85
N PHE A 443 7.28 16.21 -10.76
CA PHE A 443 8.42 17.13 -10.69
C PHE A 443 7.99 18.60 -10.69
N PHE A 444 7.14 19.00 -11.61
CA PHE A 444 6.64 20.38 -11.65
C PHE A 444 5.83 20.75 -10.41
N MET A 445 4.90 19.88 -9.99
CA MET A 445 4.07 20.12 -8.83
C MET A 445 4.90 20.21 -7.54
N LEU A 446 5.88 19.32 -7.38
CA LEU A 446 6.74 19.29 -6.21
C LEU A 446 7.66 20.51 -6.18
N THR A 447 8.29 20.86 -7.30
CA THR A 447 9.17 22.03 -7.40
C THR A 447 8.43 23.32 -7.07
N TYR A 448 7.21 23.48 -7.58
CA TYR A 448 6.35 24.60 -7.23
C TYR A 448 6.06 24.67 -5.73
N GLN A 449 5.71 23.52 -5.11
CA GLN A 449 5.40 23.46 -3.70
C GLN A 449 6.62 23.73 -2.80
N LEU A 450 7.80 23.21 -3.18
CA LEU A 450 9.03 23.44 -2.42
C LEU A 450 9.49 24.91 -2.47
N ARG A 451 9.31 25.60 -3.62
CA ARG A 451 9.55 27.06 -3.70
C ARG A 451 8.63 27.81 -2.74
N LYS A 452 7.36 27.41 -2.63
CA LYS A 452 6.41 28.02 -1.69
C LYS A 452 6.82 27.78 -0.22
N PHE A 453 7.29 26.59 0.13
CA PHE A 453 7.76 26.29 1.49
C PHE A 453 9.00 27.10 1.86
N ARG A 454 9.95 27.26 0.94
CA ARG A 454 11.14 28.12 1.14
C ARG A 454 10.75 29.58 1.37
N ALA A 455 9.81 30.10 0.59
CA ALA A 455 9.35 31.49 0.75
C ALA A 455 8.69 31.71 2.12
N ILE A 456 7.82 30.78 2.56
CA ILE A 456 7.18 30.85 3.90
C ILE A 456 8.22 30.71 5.01
N GLY A 457 9.21 29.81 4.86
CA GLY A 457 10.29 29.65 5.83
C GLY A 457 11.13 30.91 6.00
N ALA A 458 11.50 31.56 4.88
CA ALA A 458 12.24 32.82 4.90
C ALA A 458 11.44 33.97 5.54
N GLU A 459 10.12 34.06 5.27
CA GLU A 459 9.24 35.06 5.88
C GLU A 459 9.10 34.87 7.39
N ASN A 460 9.01 33.62 7.86
CA ASN A 460 8.94 33.33 9.29
C ASN A 460 10.25 33.68 10.01
N ALA A 461 11.40 33.36 9.41
CA ALA A 461 12.72 33.71 9.96
C ALA A 461 12.92 35.24 10.05
N ALA A 462 12.41 35.99 9.06
CA ALA A 462 12.47 37.46 9.06
C ALA A 462 11.55 38.11 10.10
N LYS A 463 10.54 37.41 10.62
CA LYS A 463 9.63 37.92 11.68
C LYS A 463 10.11 37.58 13.09
N GLU A 464 11.04 36.62 13.23
CA GLU A 464 11.60 36.18 14.52
C GLU A 464 12.95 36.85 14.86
N GLY A 465 13.64 37.48 13.87
CA GLY A 465 14.83 38.28 14.02
C GLY A 465 14.52 39.79 14.06
#